data_de997c4c9a93fd7053ba4589ca9d606f
#
_entry.id   de997c4c9a93fd7053ba4589ca9d606f
#
_cell.length_a   1.000
_cell.length_b   1.000
_cell.length_c   1.000
_cell.angle_alpha   90.00
_cell.angle_beta   90.00
_cell.angle_gamma   90.00
#
_symmetry.space_group_name_H-M   'P 1'
#
loop_
_entity.id
_entity.type
_entity.pdbx_description
1 polymer ?
#
loop_
_entity_poly.entity_id
_entity_poly.type
_entity_poly.pdbx_seq_one_letter_code
_entity_poly.pdbx_strand_id
1 'polypeptide(L)'
;MCLTDFAMESKIEIIQINISGEDKPGMTSSLTDILARYDAFILDIGQANIHQSLTLGILFMTTSDKSGAILKELLFKASELGVMIRFTPITEEHYQAWVGRQGKNRYIITLLGRQVTARHIAGVTKAVAEQGLNIDAIKRLTGRMPLEEENRATRACIELSVRGTLGDKAVLQKRFMELSNEGVDISFQKDDIFRRSRRLICFDMDSTLIETEVIDELADRAGVGPEVRAVTESAMRGEIDFTESFTRRIALLRGLDVSVMEEIARNLPITEGLERLMTILKRVGYKTAILSGGFTYFGNYLKQKYGFDYVYANELEVEEGRLTGRHVGEIVDGRRKDELLRLLCQVENINIAQSIAVGDGANDLPMLDLAGLGIAFHAKPKVKATASQSISTIGLDGVLYFLGLKDSWIE
;
A
#
# COMPACT_ATOMS: atom_id res chain seq x y z
N MET A 1 23.32 -17.48 27.66
CA MET A 1 23.83 -18.83 27.67
C MET A 1 24.63 -19.02 26.38
N CYS A 2 25.93 -19.15 26.49
CA CYS A 2 26.82 -19.18 25.32
C CYS A 2 26.71 -20.55 24.64
N LEU A 3 26.70 -20.61 23.29
CA LEU A 3 26.70 -21.85 22.49
C LEU A 3 27.88 -22.82 22.83
N THR A 4 28.83 -22.33 23.60
CA THR A 4 30.02 -23.10 24.06
C THR A 4 29.75 -24.08 25.20
N ASP A 5 28.62 -24.01 25.90
CA ASP A 5 28.32 -24.90 27.03
C ASP A 5 27.70 -26.25 26.61
N PHE A 6 27.45 -26.47 25.28
CA PHE A 6 26.93 -27.73 24.76
C PHE A 6 28.00 -28.74 24.31
N ALA A 7 29.26 -28.41 24.48
CA ALA A 7 30.37 -29.20 23.90
C ALA A 7 31.11 -30.00 24.94
N MET A 8 30.54 -31.08 25.44
CA MET A 8 31.35 -32.21 25.99
C MET A 8 30.58 -33.52 25.85
N GLU A 9 30.82 -34.27 24.78
CA GLU A 9 30.56 -35.70 24.51
C GLU A 9 29.48 -36.09 23.49
N SER A 10 28.46 -35.29 23.17
CA SER A 10 27.45 -35.70 22.15
C SER A 10 27.45 -34.79 20.93
N LYS A 11 27.38 -35.40 19.73
CA LYS A 11 27.31 -34.67 18.46
C LYS A 11 26.03 -33.89 18.37
N ILE A 12 26.12 -32.59 18.00
CA ILE A 12 24.97 -31.72 17.76
C ILE A 12 24.25 -32.17 16.49
N GLU A 13 22.94 -32.24 16.56
CA GLU A 13 22.05 -32.50 15.42
C GLU A 13 21.04 -31.35 15.26
N ILE A 14 20.86 -30.91 13.99
CA ILE A 14 19.88 -29.90 13.61
C ILE A 14 18.77 -30.61 12.85
N ILE A 15 17.55 -30.48 13.30
CA ILE A 15 16.40 -31.21 12.75
C ILE A 15 15.27 -30.21 12.45
N GLN A 16 14.77 -30.26 11.25
CA GLN A 16 13.57 -29.59 10.84
C GLN A 16 12.39 -30.55 10.91
N ILE A 17 11.33 -30.15 11.60
CA ILE A 17 10.05 -30.85 11.55
C ILE A 17 9.02 -30.01 10.78
N ASN A 18 8.26 -30.69 9.93
CA ASN A 18 7.13 -30.14 9.22
C ASN A 18 5.89 -30.92 9.60
N ILE A 19 4.92 -30.24 10.16
CA ILE A 19 3.66 -30.81 10.63
C ILE A 19 2.53 -30.24 9.77
N SER A 20 1.62 -31.11 9.31
CA SER A 20 0.45 -30.68 8.55
C SER A 20 -0.79 -31.48 8.94
N GLY A 21 -1.93 -30.80 9.03
CA GLY A 21 -3.19 -31.43 9.40
C GLY A 21 -4.28 -30.40 9.68
N GLU A 22 -5.37 -30.87 10.30
CA GLU A 22 -6.45 -30.00 10.73
C GLU A 22 -5.99 -29.11 11.90
N ASP A 23 -6.31 -27.82 11.81
CA ASP A 23 -5.96 -26.85 12.88
C ASP A 23 -6.81 -27.11 14.13
N LYS A 24 -6.14 -27.43 15.23
CA LYS A 24 -6.76 -27.69 16.53
C LYS A 24 -6.05 -26.92 17.65
N PRO A 25 -6.81 -26.35 18.61
CA PRO A 25 -6.22 -25.71 19.78
C PRO A 25 -5.27 -26.65 20.54
N GLY A 26 -4.11 -26.15 20.97
CA GLY A 26 -3.14 -26.90 21.76
C GLY A 26 -2.15 -27.76 20.97
N MET A 27 -2.26 -27.84 19.65
CA MET A 27 -1.35 -28.65 18.83
C MET A 27 0.10 -28.18 18.96
N THR A 28 0.37 -26.90 18.73
CA THR A 28 1.72 -26.32 18.85
C THR A 28 2.26 -26.50 20.27
N SER A 29 1.43 -26.22 21.29
CA SER A 29 1.80 -26.43 22.70
C SER A 29 2.22 -27.88 22.98
N SER A 30 1.43 -28.86 22.57
CA SER A 30 1.71 -30.28 22.82
C SER A 30 3.02 -30.75 22.16
N LEU A 31 3.36 -30.21 20.99
CA LEU A 31 4.58 -30.57 20.26
C LEU A 31 5.81 -29.86 20.84
N THR A 32 5.68 -28.58 21.18
CA THR A 32 6.78 -27.83 21.80
C THR A 32 7.08 -28.28 23.24
N ASP A 33 6.09 -28.80 23.98
CA ASP A 33 6.28 -29.38 25.30
C ASP A 33 7.20 -30.62 25.25
N ILE A 34 7.08 -31.42 24.21
CA ILE A 34 8.03 -32.54 24.00
C ILE A 34 9.45 -32.00 23.82
N LEU A 35 9.65 -31.01 22.96
CA LEU A 35 10.97 -30.39 22.75
C LEU A 35 11.54 -29.79 24.04
N ALA A 36 10.68 -29.15 24.84
CA ALA A 36 11.06 -28.55 26.12
C ALA A 36 11.54 -29.58 27.15
N ARG A 37 10.93 -30.76 27.24
CA ARG A 37 11.36 -31.84 28.17
C ARG A 37 12.77 -32.34 27.92
N TYR A 38 13.27 -32.18 26.69
CA TYR A 38 14.62 -32.58 26.30
C TYR A 38 15.58 -31.39 26.18
N ASP A 39 15.17 -30.18 26.59
CA ASP A 39 15.96 -28.96 26.49
C ASP A 39 16.42 -28.68 25.04
N ALA A 40 15.60 -29.03 24.05
CA ALA A 40 15.91 -28.77 22.65
C ALA A 40 15.89 -27.25 22.36
N PHE A 41 16.90 -26.77 21.65
CA PHE A 41 17.00 -25.35 21.34
C PHE A 41 16.29 -25.01 20.01
N ILE A 42 15.30 -24.14 20.04
CA ILE A 42 14.56 -23.72 18.85
C ILE A 42 15.38 -22.70 18.07
N LEU A 43 15.71 -23.03 16.82
CA LEU A 43 16.44 -22.17 15.89
C LEU A 43 15.51 -21.32 15.05
N ASP A 44 14.35 -21.88 14.64
CA ASP A 44 13.29 -21.15 13.91
C ASP A 44 11.96 -21.86 14.07
N ILE A 45 10.86 -21.10 13.96
CA ILE A 45 9.49 -21.62 14.03
C ILE A 45 8.56 -20.78 13.16
N GLY A 46 7.70 -21.43 12.37
CA GLY A 46 6.73 -20.76 11.52
C GLY A 46 5.46 -21.57 11.35
N GLN A 47 4.31 -20.89 11.37
CA GLN A 47 3.00 -21.51 11.19
C GLN A 47 2.21 -20.77 10.13
N ALA A 48 1.49 -21.51 9.28
CA ALA A 48 0.56 -20.98 8.31
C ALA A 48 -0.76 -21.76 8.34
N ASN A 49 -1.88 -21.02 8.27
CA ASN A 49 -3.22 -21.61 8.23
C ASN A 49 -3.93 -21.18 6.96
N ILE A 50 -4.44 -22.16 6.20
CA ILE A 50 -5.34 -21.92 5.05
C ILE A 50 -6.59 -22.74 5.27
N HIS A 51 -7.74 -22.07 5.40
CA HIS A 51 -9.00 -22.68 5.79
C HIS A 51 -8.83 -23.40 7.16
N GLN A 52 -9.09 -24.69 7.24
CA GLN A 52 -8.91 -25.50 8.45
C GLN A 52 -7.59 -26.29 8.44
N SER A 53 -6.73 -26.06 7.45
CA SER A 53 -5.44 -26.75 7.33
C SER A 53 -4.31 -25.92 7.91
N LEU A 54 -3.61 -26.50 8.87
CA LEU A 54 -2.40 -25.95 9.49
C LEU A 54 -1.16 -26.57 8.88
N THR A 55 -0.15 -25.74 8.66
CA THR A 55 1.23 -26.18 8.41
C THR A 55 2.14 -25.50 9.44
N LEU A 56 2.85 -26.29 10.25
CA LEU A 56 3.78 -25.82 11.27
C LEU A 56 5.18 -26.37 10.95
N GLY A 57 6.15 -25.50 10.82
CA GLY A 57 7.57 -25.84 10.69
C GLY A 57 8.30 -25.45 11.97
N ILE A 58 9.13 -26.34 12.52
CA ILE A 58 10.04 -26.04 13.63
C ILE A 58 11.41 -26.54 13.25
N LEU A 59 12.42 -25.69 13.37
CA LEU A 59 13.83 -26.01 13.26
C LEU A 59 14.43 -25.97 14.65
N PHE A 60 15.00 -27.08 15.11
CA PHE A 60 15.58 -27.15 16.43
C PHE A 60 16.94 -27.86 16.42
N MET A 61 17.73 -27.60 17.44
CA MET A 61 19.01 -28.21 17.71
C MET A 61 18.92 -29.05 18.97
N THR A 62 19.52 -30.23 18.96
CA THR A 62 19.63 -31.15 20.08
C THR A 62 20.92 -31.95 20.00
N THR A 63 21.13 -32.84 20.93
CA THR A 63 22.27 -33.77 20.93
C THR A 63 21.87 -35.15 20.43
N SER A 64 22.82 -35.90 19.84
CA SER A 64 22.57 -37.19 19.18
C SER A 64 22.05 -38.28 20.16
N ASP A 65 22.34 -38.17 21.45
CA ASP A 65 21.80 -39.03 22.49
C ASP A 65 20.33 -38.80 22.82
N LYS A 66 19.81 -37.58 22.59
CA LYS A 66 18.42 -37.18 22.85
C LYS A 66 17.53 -37.26 21.58
N SER A 67 18.10 -37.07 20.41
CA SER A 67 17.35 -36.91 19.15
C SER A 67 16.40 -38.08 18.88
N GLY A 68 16.84 -39.31 19.05
CA GLY A 68 16.00 -40.50 18.81
C GLY A 68 14.76 -40.56 19.71
N ALA A 69 14.89 -40.21 20.99
CA ALA A 69 13.78 -40.14 21.93
C ALA A 69 12.78 -39.03 21.55
N ILE A 70 13.28 -37.83 21.21
CA ILE A 70 12.48 -36.70 20.73
C ILE A 70 11.66 -37.09 19.51
N LEU A 71 12.29 -37.64 18.48
CA LEU A 71 11.62 -38.02 17.23
C LEU A 71 10.54 -39.07 17.46
N LYS A 72 10.79 -40.05 18.32
CA LYS A 72 9.81 -41.08 18.70
C LYS A 72 8.60 -40.48 19.39
N GLU A 73 8.79 -39.60 20.38
CA GLU A 73 7.66 -38.98 21.10
C GLU A 73 6.88 -38.04 20.20
N LEU A 74 7.53 -37.25 19.36
CA LEU A 74 6.88 -36.39 18.38
C LEU A 74 6.04 -37.20 17.39
N LEU A 75 6.54 -38.37 16.92
CA LEU A 75 5.80 -39.25 16.01
C LEU A 75 4.53 -39.81 16.68
N PHE A 76 4.63 -40.29 17.91
CA PHE A 76 3.46 -40.78 18.66
C PHE A 76 2.44 -39.66 18.90
N LYS A 77 2.92 -38.46 19.29
CA LYS A 77 2.05 -37.31 19.52
C LYS A 77 1.35 -36.84 18.24
N ALA A 78 2.06 -36.81 17.14
CA ALA A 78 1.46 -36.49 15.82
C ALA A 78 0.35 -37.50 15.43
N SER A 79 0.58 -38.79 15.69
CA SER A 79 -0.43 -39.84 15.48
C SER A 79 -1.67 -39.63 16.36
N GLU A 80 -1.46 -39.32 17.66
CA GLU A 80 -2.55 -39.03 18.61
C GLU A 80 -3.38 -37.81 18.17
N LEU A 81 -2.71 -36.75 17.67
CA LEU A 81 -3.33 -35.52 17.19
C LEU A 81 -3.98 -35.68 15.80
N GLY A 82 -3.72 -36.79 15.11
CA GLY A 82 -4.23 -37.04 13.75
C GLY A 82 -3.57 -36.15 12.69
N VAL A 83 -2.28 -35.77 12.88
CA VAL A 83 -1.53 -34.91 11.95
C VAL A 83 -0.38 -35.66 11.33
N MET A 84 0.04 -35.25 10.14
CA MET A 84 1.26 -35.71 9.50
C MET A 84 2.48 -34.97 10.05
N ILE A 85 3.55 -35.70 10.32
CA ILE A 85 4.84 -35.14 10.69
C ILE A 85 5.94 -35.68 9.78
N ARG A 86 6.84 -34.79 9.32
CA ARG A 86 8.01 -35.13 8.55
C ARG A 86 9.26 -34.56 9.23
N PHE A 87 10.25 -35.40 9.38
CA PHE A 87 11.56 -35.04 9.91
C PHE A 87 12.58 -34.88 8.78
N THR A 88 13.38 -33.84 8.84
CA THR A 88 14.46 -33.57 7.90
C THR A 88 15.72 -33.15 8.66
N PRO A 89 16.76 -34.00 8.69
CA PRO A 89 18.04 -33.60 9.27
C PRO A 89 18.67 -32.50 8.39
N ILE A 90 19.23 -31.48 9.03
CA ILE A 90 19.90 -30.36 8.38
C ILE A 90 21.39 -30.43 8.74
N THR A 91 22.27 -30.40 7.73
CA THR A 91 23.71 -30.32 8.00
C THR A 91 24.09 -28.93 8.50
N GLU A 92 25.14 -28.83 9.27
CA GLU A 92 25.65 -27.55 9.76
C GLU A 92 25.97 -26.60 8.60
N GLU A 93 26.55 -27.12 7.52
CA GLU A 93 26.84 -26.35 6.30
C GLU A 93 25.59 -25.75 5.69
N HIS A 94 24.50 -26.52 5.55
CA HIS A 94 23.22 -26.02 5.03
C HIS A 94 22.60 -24.97 5.96
N TYR A 95 22.71 -25.17 7.27
CA TYR A 95 22.22 -24.21 8.25
C TYR A 95 22.99 -22.89 8.15
N GLN A 96 24.33 -22.93 8.14
CA GLN A 96 25.18 -21.74 8.02
C GLN A 96 24.93 -21.00 6.68
N ALA A 97 24.79 -21.74 5.59
CA ALA A 97 24.44 -21.16 4.29
C ALA A 97 23.06 -20.46 4.33
N TRP A 98 22.10 -21.01 5.07
CA TRP A 98 20.78 -20.39 5.27
C TRP A 98 20.87 -19.13 6.13
N VAL A 99 21.61 -19.16 7.24
CA VAL A 99 21.91 -18.00 8.10
C VAL A 99 22.58 -16.88 7.31
N GLY A 100 23.56 -17.20 6.47
CA GLY A 100 24.28 -16.26 5.62
C GLY A 100 23.40 -15.55 4.57
N ARG A 101 22.16 -16.02 4.35
CA ARG A 101 21.17 -15.34 3.51
C ARG A 101 20.40 -14.25 4.25
N GLN A 102 20.59 -14.09 5.56
CA GLN A 102 20.04 -12.98 6.33
C GLN A 102 20.66 -11.65 5.86
N GLY A 103 19.90 -10.56 5.94
CA GLY A 103 20.39 -9.23 5.54
C GLY A 103 20.28 -8.90 4.05
N LYS A 104 19.80 -9.81 3.19
CA LYS A 104 19.48 -9.47 1.79
C LYS A 104 18.30 -8.47 1.73
N ASN A 105 18.29 -7.66 0.67
CA ASN A 105 17.18 -6.72 0.44
C ASN A 105 15.85 -7.47 0.40
N ARG A 106 14.87 -6.86 1.07
CA ARG A 106 13.48 -7.33 1.09
C ARG A 106 12.58 -6.34 0.39
N TYR A 107 11.59 -6.88 -0.30
CA TYR A 107 10.58 -6.09 -1.01
C TYR A 107 9.21 -6.67 -0.73
N ILE A 108 8.21 -5.82 -0.85
CA ILE A 108 6.81 -6.20 -0.78
C ILE A 108 6.18 -5.95 -2.14
N ILE A 109 5.51 -6.97 -2.66
CA ILE A 109 4.67 -6.86 -3.85
C ILE A 109 3.23 -7.01 -3.41
N THR A 110 2.40 -6.03 -3.74
CA THR A 110 0.98 -6.04 -3.43
C THR A 110 0.18 -6.10 -4.72
N LEU A 111 -0.63 -7.15 -4.87
CA LEU A 111 -1.62 -7.26 -5.94
C LEU A 111 -2.97 -6.81 -5.39
N LEU A 112 -3.59 -5.85 -6.06
CA LEU A 112 -4.81 -5.20 -5.61
C LEU A 112 -5.79 -5.06 -6.77
N GLY A 113 -7.07 -5.41 -6.57
CA GLY A 113 -8.10 -5.26 -7.58
C GLY A 113 -9.46 -5.72 -7.08
N ARG A 114 -10.47 -5.69 -7.95
CA ARG A 114 -11.79 -6.25 -7.64
C ARG A 114 -11.70 -7.77 -7.43
N GLN A 115 -10.84 -8.42 -8.19
CA GLN A 115 -10.54 -9.84 -8.08
C GLN A 115 -9.05 -10.09 -8.35
N VAL A 116 -8.46 -11.04 -7.63
CA VAL A 116 -7.11 -11.55 -7.91
C VAL A 116 -7.23 -13.01 -8.32
N THR A 117 -6.87 -13.30 -9.57
CA THR A 117 -6.97 -14.63 -10.18
C THR A 117 -5.64 -15.38 -10.13
N ALA A 118 -5.68 -16.70 -10.41
CA ALA A 118 -4.48 -17.52 -10.54
C ALA A 118 -3.53 -16.99 -11.65
N ARG A 119 -4.08 -16.40 -12.73
CA ARG A 119 -3.28 -15.79 -13.81
C ARG A 119 -2.45 -14.62 -13.28
N HIS A 120 -3.03 -13.73 -12.48
CA HIS A 120 -2.31 -12.61 -11.87
C HIS A 120 -1.15 -13.10 -10.98
N ILE A 121 -1.42 -14.09 -10.13
CA ILE A 121 -0.39 -14.68 -9.26
C ILE A 121 0.71 -15.33 -10.09
N ALA A 122 0.38 -16.15 -11.10
CA ALA A 122 1.35 -16.79 -11.97
C ALA A 122 2.23 -15.78 -12.71
N GLY A 123 1.62 -14.70 -13.24
CA GLY A 123 2.36 -13.64 -13.93
C GLY A 123 3.37 -12.94 -13.01
N VAL A 124 2.92 -12.55 -11.80
CA VAL A 124 3.78 -11.87 -10.82
C VAL A 124 4.88 -12.80 -10.31
N THR A 125 4.57 -14.03 -9.93
CA THR A 125 5.56 -14.97 -9.40
C THR A 125 6.60 -15.35 -10.45
N LYS A 126 6.21 -15.44 -11.73
CA LYS A 126 7.13 -15.63 -12.85
C LYS A 126 8.08 -14.44 -12.99
N ALA A 127 7.55 -13.21 -13.00
CA ALA A 127 8.37 -12.00 -13.09
C ALA A 127 9.36 -11.88 -11.92
N VAL A 128 8.94 -12.24 -10.71
CA VAL A 128 9.80 -12.31 -9.51
C VAL A 128 10.94 -13.31 -9.70
N ALA A 129 10.62 -14.53 -10.17
CA ALA A 129 11.61 -15.59 -10.38
C ALA A 129 12.62 -15.22 -11.47
N GLU A 130 12.18 -14.59 -12.57
CA GLU A 130 13.04 -14.11 -13.66
C GLU A 130 14.05 -13.05 -13.18
N GLN A 131 13.75 -12.32 -12.10
CA GLN A 131 14.65 -11.36 -11.44
C GLN A 131 15.56 -12.01 -10.38
N GLY A 132 15.52 -13.32 -10.18
CA GLY A 132 16.31 -14.03 -9.18
C GLY A 132 15.87 -13.76 -7.73
N LEU A 133 14.67 -13.23 -7.55
CA LEU A 133 14.08 -12.99 -6.22
C LEU A 133 13.36 -14.25 -5.71
N ASN A 134 13.43 -14.49 -4.40
CA ASN A 134 12.71 -15.57 -3.73
C ASN A 134 11.47 -15.03 -3.02
N ILE A 135 10.37 -15.77 -3.07
CA ILE A 135 9.15 -15.46 -2.32
C ILE A 135 9.23 -16.14 -0.96
N ASP A 136 9.25 -15.35 0.11
CA ASP A 136 9.35 -15.84 1.49
C ASP A 136 7.96 -16.07 2.12
N ALA A 137 6.97 -15.26 1.73
CA ALA A 137 5.60 -15.38 2.24
C ALA A 137 4.58 -14.81 1.25
N ILE A 138 3.39 -15.39 1.27
CA ILE A 138 2.22 -14.88 0.54
C ILE A 138 1.08 -14.75 1.56
N LYS A 139 0.42 -13.58 1.61
CA LYS A 139 -0.66 -13.29 2.55
C LYS A 139 -1.81 -12.59 1.85
N ARG A 140 -3.03 -12.98 2.16
CA ARG A 140 -4.22 -12.21 1.81
C ARG A 140 -4.43 -11.11 2.84
N LEU A 141 -4.64 -9.87 2.41
CA LEU A 141 -4.90 -8.72 3.28
C LEU A 141 -6.39 -8.41 3.41
N THR A 142 -7.18 -8.72 2.39
CA THR A 142 -8.65 -8.54 2.41
C THR A 142 -9.35 -9.69 3.12
N GLY A 143 -10.55 -9.42 3.63
CA GLY A 143 -11.45 -10.41 4.18
C GLY A 143 -11.74 -11.56 3.21
N ARG A 144 -12.34 -12.64 3.72
CA ARG A 144 -12.81 -13.77 2.90
C ARG A 144 -14.13 -13.38 2.23
N MET A 145 -14.30 -13.77 0.97
CA MET A 145 -15.52 -13.48 0.22
C MET A 145 -16.54 -14.61 0.42
N PRO A 146 -17.79 -14.30 0.82
CA PRO A 146 -18.89 -15.25 0.72
C PRO A 146 -19.15 -15.63 -0.74
N LEU A 147 -19.48 -16.90 -1.00
CA LEU A 147 -19.76 -17.38 -2.37
C LEU A 147 -21.09 -16.88 -2.93
N GLU A 148 -22.02 -16.46 -2.08
CA GLU A 148 -23.40 -16.08 -2.44
C GLU A 148 -23.58 -14.58 -2.74
N GLU A 149 -22.55 -13.77 -2.63
CA GLU A 149 -22.62 -12.32 -2.89
C GLU A 149 -22.34 -12.00 -4.35
N GLU A 150 -23.35 -12.07 -5.21
CA GLU A 150 -23.22 -11.82 -6.66
C GLU A 150 -22.99 -10.36 -7.05
N ASN A 151 -23.13 -9.35 -6.20
CA ASN A 151 -23.18 -7.93 -6.64
C ASN A 151 -22.55 -6.90 -5.71
N ARG A 152 -21.61 -7.24 -4.84
CA ARG A 152 -20.91 -6.22 -4.06
C ARG A 152 -19.59 -5.84 -4.72
N ALA A 153 -19.24 -4.56 -4.62
CA ALA A 153 -17.92 -4.04 -4.99
C ALA A 153 -16.85 -4.79 -4.20
N THR A 154 -16.36 -5.88 -4.78
CA THR A 154 -15.40 -6.78 -4.13
C THR A 154 -14.01 -6.15 -4.15
N ARG A 155 -13.24 -6.42 -3.12
CA ARG A 155 -11.83 -6.06 -3.03
C ARG A 155 -11.03 -7.33 -2.77
N ALA A 156 -9.95 -7.49 -3.51
CA ALA A 156 -9.03 -8.59 -3.31
C ALA A 156 -7.61 -8.03 -3.25
N CYS A 157 -6.90 -8.33 -2.17
CA CYS A 157 -5.52 -7.93 -2.01
C CYS A 157 -4.67 -9.09 -1.52
N ILE A 158 -3.56 -9.34 -2.24
CA ILE A 158 -2.56 -10.35 -1.89
C ILE A 158 -1.20 -9.66 -1.81
N GLU A 159 -0.51 -9.86 -0.70
CA GLU A 159 0.83 -9.36 -0.46
C GLU A 159 1.83 -10.52 -0.54
N LEU A 160 2.91 -10.32 -1.31
CA LEU A 160 4.06 -11.21 -1.36
C LEU A 160 5.26 -10.51 -0.71
N SER A 161 5.89 -11.18 0.24
CA SER A 161 7.20 -10.79 0.77
C SER A 161 8.28 -11.50 -0.05
N VAL A 162 9.16 -10.73 -0.67
CA VAL A 162 10.22 -11.27 -1.54
C VAL A 162 11.59 -10.79 -1.08
N ARG A 163 12.61 -11.62 -1.33
CA ARG A 163 13.97 -11.38 -0.89
C ARG A 163 14.96 -11.65 -2.01
N GLY A 164 16.03 -10.87 -2.06
CA GLY A 164 17.14 -11.09 -2.98
C GLY A 164 17.74 -9.79 -3.50
N THR A 165 18.68 -9.91 -4.40
CA THR A 165 19.25 -8.78 -5.13
C THR A 165 18.45 -8.61 -6.42
N LEU A 166 17.78 -7.45 -6.55
CA LEU A 166 17.03 -7.13 -7.74
C LEU A 166 17.97 -6.97 -8.93
N GLY A 167 17.69 -7.65 -10.02
CA GLY A 167 18.46 -7.54 -11.26
C GLY A 167 18.20 -6.18 -11.95
N ASP A 168 17.14 -6.11 -12.74
CA ASP A 168 16.75 -4.89 -13.44
C ASP A 168 15.35 -4.42 -12.99
N LYS A 169 15.32 -3.31 -12.26
CA LYS A 169 14.06 -2.70 -11.77
C LYS A 169 13.15 -2.27 -12.92
N ALA A 170 13.71 -1.74 -14.01
CA ALA A 170 12.89 -1.24 -15.13
C ALA A 170 12.19 -2.39 -15.87
N VAL A 171 12.87 -3.53 -16.04
CA VAL A 171 12.28 -4.75 -16.62
C VAL A 171 11.13 -5.25 -15.74
N LEU A 172 11.32 -5.30 -14.41
CA LEU A 172 10.28 -5.73 -13.49
C LEU A 172 9.08 -4.79 -13.51
N GLN A 173 9.31 -3.48 -13.49
CA GLN A 173 8.24 -2.46 -13.55
C GLN A 173 7.46 -2.56 -14.86
N LYS A 174 8.13 -2.71 -16.01
CA LYS A 174 7.48 -2.91 -17.29
C LYS A 174 6.58 -4.16 -17.27
N ARG A 175 7.08 -5.25 -16.71
CA ARG A 175 6.30 -6.50 -16.61
C ARG A 175 5.07 -6.34 -15.72
N PHE A 176 5.19 -5.63 -14.59
CA PHE A 176 4.06 -5.34 -13.72
C PHE A 176 3.04 -4.41 -14.38
N MET A 177 3.49 -3.44 -15.18
CA MET A 177 2.59 -2.58 -15.96
C MET A 177 1.79 -3.37 -17.01
N GLU A 178 2.42 -4.32 -17.70
CA GLU A 178 1.74 -5.23 -18.64
C GLU A 178 0.64 -6.04 -17.93
N LEU A 179 0.96 -6.61 -16.77
CA LEU A 179 0.01 -7.38 -15.95
C LEU A 179 -1.12 -6.49 -15.39
N SER A 180 -0.85 -5.22 -15.09
CA SER A 180 -1.86 -4.28 -14.59
C SER A 180 -2.96 -4.00 -15.62
N ASN A 181 -2.71 -4.21 -16.91
CA ASN A 181 -3.76 -4.09 -17.95
C ASN A 181 -4.79 -5.24 -17.87
N GLU A 182 -4.54 -6.27 -17.08
CA GLU A 182 -5.46 -7.40 -16.86
C GLU A 182 -6.45 -7.15 -15.71
N GLY A 183 -6.53 -5.93 -15.17
CA GLY A 183 -7.49 -5.54 -14.12
C GLY A 183 -6.97 -5.76 -12.68
N VAL A 184 -5.67 -5.71 -12.48
CA VAL A 184 -5.02 -5.78 -11.17
C VAL A 184 -3.98 -4.67 -11.06
N ASP A 185 -3.96 -3.94 -9.95
CA ASP A 185 -2.89 -3.01 -9.63
C ASP A 185 -1.77 -3.74 -8.90
N ILE A 186 -0.52 -3.44 -9.25
CA ILE A 186 0.66 -4.09 -8.67
C ILE A 186 1.58 -3.03 -8.10
N SER A 187 1.80 -3.09 -6.79
CA SER A 187 2.76 -2.25 -6.06
C SER A 187 4.03 -3.03 -5.78
N PHE A 188 5.20 -2.38 -5.96
CA PHE A 188 6.51 -2.92 -5.61
C PHE A 188 7.22 -1.92 -4.69
N GLN A 189 7.40 -2.28 -3.44
CA GLN A 189 7.98 -1.43 -2.41
C GLN A 189 9.15 -2.11 -1.72
N LYS A 190 10.17 -1.33 -1.32
CA LYS A 190 11.19 -1.82 -0.41
C LYS A 190 10.58 -2.07 0.97
N ASP A 191 10.86 -3.21 1.58
CA ASP A 191 10.43 -3.53 2.95
C ASP A 191 11.48 -3.02 3.94
N ASP A 192 11.37 -1.74 4.27
CA ASP A 192 12.24 -1.07 5.23
C ASP A 192 11.42 -0.47 6.39
N ILE A 193 12.14 0.14 7.33
CA ILE A 193 11.53 0.75 8.52
C ILE A 193 10.54 1.87 8.17
N PHE A 194 10.78 2.60 7.08
CA PHE A 194 9.95 3.73 6.67
C PHE A 194 8.60 3.27 6.12
N ARG A 195 8.54 2.11 5.45
CA ARG A 195 7.28 1.56 4.97
C ARG A 195 6.24 1.39 6.08
N ARG A 196 6.69 1.00 7.29
CA ARG A 196 5.81 0.73 8.45
C ARG A 196 5.63 1.93 9.38
N SER A 197 6.36 3.00 9.16
CA SER A 197 6.35 4.19 10.01
C SER A 197 5.89 5.46 9.30
N ARG A 198 5.10 5.33 8.24
CA ARG A 198 4.49 6.46 7.54
C ARG A 198 3.53 7.20 8.47
N ARG A 199 3.47 8.54 8.33
CA ARG A 199 2.74 9.41 9.25
C ARG A 199 1.96 10.53 8.57
N LEU A 200 2.29 10.90 7.34
CA LEU A 200 1.66 11.97 6.58
C LEU A 200 1.17 11.43 5.25
N ILE A 201 -0.04 11.79 4.87
CA ILE A 201 -0.57 11.53 3.52
C ILE A 201 -1.14 12.83 2.94
N CYS A 202 -0.67 13.17 1.74
CA CYS A 202 -1.11 14.32 0.96
C CYS A 202 -1.87 13.84 -0.27
N PHE A 203 -3.02 14.45 -0.51
CA PHE A 203 -3.89 14.14 -1.63
C PHE A 203 -4.02 15.35 -2.56
N ASP A 204 -4.07 15.11 -3.85
CA ASP A 204 -4.78 16.04 -4.73
C ASP A 204 -6.28 15.99 -4.45
N MET A 205 -7.03 16.98 -4.92
CA MET A 205 -8.48 17.08 -4.70
C MET A 205 -9.26 16.65 -5.94
N ASP A 206 -9.13 17.42 -7.02
CA ASP A 206 -9.86 17.21 -8.25
C ASP A 206 -9.45 15.89 -8.91
N SER A 207 -10.40 15.11 -9.40
CA SER A 207 -10.18 13.77 -9.97
C SER A 207 -9.47 12.76 -9.03
N THR A 208 -9.23 13.13 -7.77
CA THR A 208 -8.62 12.26 -6.73
C THR A 208 -9.55 12.05 -5.53
N LEU A 209 -9.84 13.09 -4.73
CA LEU A 209 -10.80 13.02 -3.61
C LEU A 209 -12.25 13.14 -4.09
N ILE A 210 -12.46 13.81 -5.20
CA ILE A 210 -13.73 14.00 -5.88
C ILE A 210 -13.61 13.57 -7.34
N GLU A 211 -14.71 13.09 -7.92
CA GLU A 211 -14.74 12.55 -9.29
C GLU A 211 -15.03 13.64 -10.36
N THR A 212 -14.67 14.91 -10.08
CA THR A 212 -14.87 16.05 -10.95
C THR A 212 -13.75 17.07 -10.81
N GLU A 213 -13.70 18.01 -11.77
CA GLU A 213 -12.88 19.23 -11.72
C GLU A 213 -13.76 20.40 -11.26
N VAL A 214 -13.50 20.98 -10.09
CA VAL A 214 -14.35 22.06 -9.55
C VAL A 214 -14.39 23.31 -10.44
N ILE A 215 -13.33 23.56 -11.22
CA ILE A 215 -13.30 24.69 -12.14
C ILE A 215 -14.28 24.50 -13.30
N ASP A 216 -14.49 23.26 -13.77
CA ASP A 216 -15.45 22.94 -14.83
C ASP A 216 -16.88 23.08 -14.31
N GLU A 217 -17.15 22.65 -13.07
CA GLU A 217 -18.44 22.84 -12.41
C GLU A 217 -18.80 24.33 -12.27
N LEU A 218 -17.85 25.17 -11.86
CA LEU A 218 -18.02 26.61 -11.78
C LEU A 218 -18.26 27.23 -13.18
N ALA A 219 -17.50 26.79 -14.18
CA ALA A 219 -17.59 27.28 -15.54
C ALA A 219 -18.96 26.95 -16.19
N ASP A 220 -19.47 25.76 -15.96
CA ASP A 220 -20.78 25.37 -16.47
C ASP A 220 -21.89 26.19 -15.82
N ARG A 221 -21.81 26.51 -14.50
CA ARG A 221 -22.73 27.41 -13.82
C ARG A 221 -22.60 28.88 -14.25
N ALA A 222 -21.40 29.30 -14.67
CA ALA A 222 -21.15 30.63 -15.23
C ALA A 222 -21.56 30.73 -16.72
N GLY A 223 -21.88 29.60 -17.37
CA GLY A 223 -22.21 29.56 -18.82
C GLY A 223 -21.00 29.70 -19.73
N VAL A 224 -19.78 29.48 -19.21
CA VAL A 224 -18.49 29.60 -19.91
C VAL A 224 -17.72 28.28 -20.00
N GLY A 225 -18.40 27.16 -19.84
CA GLY A 225 -17.81 25.83 -19.86
C GLY A 225 -17.00 25.51 -21.12
N PRO A 226 -17.51 25.77 -22.34
CA PRO A 226 -16.75 25.54 -23.58
C PRO A 226 -15.42 26.31 -23.64
N GLU A 227 -15.42 27.58 -23.20
CA GLU A 227 -14.24 28.45 -23.20
C GLU A 227 -13.19 27.96 -22.20
N VAL A 228 -13.60 27.55 -21.00
CA VAL A 228 -12.70 26.99 -19.97
C VAL A 228 -12.09 25.68 -20.47
N ARG A 229 -12.87 24.80 -21.07
CA ARG A 229 -12.36 23.54 -21.65
C ARG A 229 -11.37 23.79 -22.78
N ALA A 230 -11.58 24.78 -23.63
CA ALA A 230 -10.64 25.13 -24.69
C ALA A 230 -9.26 25.59 -24.12
N VAL A 231 -9.25 26.38 -23.04
CA VAL A 231 -8.03 26.76 -22.34
C VAL A 231 -7.33 25.54 -21.71
N THR A 232 -8.09 24.64 -21.09
CA THR A 232 -7.56 23.39 -20.52
C THR A 232 -6.89 22.52 -21.58
N GLU A 233 -7.53 22.35 -22.75
CA GLU A 233 -6.95 21.59 -23.87
C GLU A 233 -5.66 22.21 -24.40
N SER A 234 -5.57 23.55 -24.47
CA SER A 234 -4.35 24.26 -24.88
C SER A 234 -3.19 23.98 -23.90
N ALA A 235 -3.46 23.99 -22.58
CA ALA A 235 -2.49 23.60 -21.57
C ALA A 235 -2.06 22.12 -21.69
N MET A 236 -3.00 21.22 -21.95
CA MET A 236 -2.71 19.80 -22.13
C MET A 236 -1.85 19.52 -23.38
N ARG A 237 -1.95 20.35 -24.41
CA ARG A 237 -1.06 20.30 -25.59
C ARG A 237 0.29 20.95 -25.34
N GLY A 238 0.50 21.60 -24.18
CA GLY A 238 1.73 22.28 -23.83
C GLY A 238 1.92 23.65 -24.52
N GLU A 239 0.85 24.24 -25.04
CA GLU A 239 0.85 25.57 -25.70
C GLU A 239 0.95 26.71 -24.67
N ILE A 240 0.42 26.49 -23.47
CA ILE A 240 0.48 27.41 -22.33
C ILE A 240 0.85 26.60 -21.06
N ASP A 241 1.47 27.28 -20.09
CA ASP A 241 1.81 26.66 -18.82
C ASP A 241 0.60 26.60 -17.85
N PHE A 242 0.80 25.94 -16.70
CA PHE A 242 -0.26 25.80 -15.69
C PHE A 242 -0.74 27.16 -15.16
N THR A 243 0.18 28.06 -14.85
CA THR A 243 -0.14 29.36 -14.26
C THR A 243 -0.94 30.23 -15.23
N GLU A 244 -0.55 30.25 -16.50
CA GLU A 244 -1.28 30.96 -17.54
C GLU A 244 -2.67 30.35 -17.77
N SER A 245 -2.74 29.04 -17.85
CA SER A 245 -4.00 28.30 -17.98
C SER A 245 -4.93 28.58 -16.81
N PHE A 246 -4.43 28.48 -15.58
CA PHE A 246 -5.19 28.77 -14.37
C PHE A 246 -5.74 30.20 -14.39
N THR A 247 -4.88 31.21 -14.65
CA THR A 247 -5.27 32.62 -14.67
C THR A 247 -6.32 32.91 -15.74
N ARG A 248 -6.17 32.36 -16.96
CA ARG A 248 -7.16 32.53 -18.02
C ARG A 248 -8.51 31.91 -17.67
N ARG A 249 -8.53 30.74 -17.08
CA ARG A 249 -9.76 30.02 -16.70
C ARG A 249 -10.53 30.76 -15.59
N ILE A 250 -9.85 31.21 -14.53
CA ILE A 250 -10.52 31.94 -13.45
C ILE A 250 -11.04 33.32 -13.92
N ALA A 251 -10.36 33.98 -14.86
CA ALA A 251 -10.82 35.26 -15.42
C ALA A 251 -12.20 35.13 -16.08
N LEU A 252 -12.50 33.97 -16.67
CA LEU A 252 -13.81 33.69 -17.29
C LEU A 252 -14.94 33.55 -16.24
N LEU A 253 -14.60 33.26 -14.96
CA LEU A 253 -15.59 33.13 -13.87
C LEU A 253 -15.98 34.50 -13.26
N ARG A 254 -15.47 35.61 -13.77
CA ARG A 254 -15.77 36.95 -13.26
C ARG A 254 -17.27 37.22 -13.21
N GLY A 255 -17.75 37.69 -12.07
CA GLY A 255 -19.15 38.02 -11.84
C GLY A 255 -20.04 36.87 -11.37
N LEU A 256 -19.49 35.65 -11.30
CA LEU A 256 -20.22 34.50 -10.74
C LEU A 256 -20.52 34.73 -9.26
N ASP A 257 -21.75 34.47 -8.84
CA ASP A 257 -22.17 34.58 -7.45
C ASP A 257 -21.54 33.46 -6.59
N VAL A 258 -20.99 33.81 -5.44
CA VAL A 258 -20.30 32.86 -4.56
C VAL A 258 -21.22 31.78 -3.97
N SER A 259 -22.53 32.01 -3.91
CA SER A 259 -23.51 31.00 -3.46
C SER A 259 -23.48 29.71 -4.29
N VAL A 260 -23.06 29.82 -5.55
CA VAL A 260 -22.88 28.68 -6.46
C VAL A 260 -21.83 27.69 -5.91
N MET A 261 -20.79 28.20 -5.25
CA MET A 261 -19.76 27.31 -4.64
C MET A 261 -20.34 26.42 -3.54
N GLU A 262 -21.29 26.94 -2.74
CA GLU A 262 -21.97 26.17 -1.72
C GLU A 262 -22.84 25.05 -2.32
N GLU A 263 -23.56 25.37 -3.38
CA GLU A 263 -24.39 24.40 -4.11
C GLU A 263 -23.54 23.26 -4.68
N ILE A 264 -22.42 23.60 -5.35
CA ILE A 264 -21.48 22.61 -5.90
C ILE A 264 -20.89 21.77 -4.77
N ALA A 265 -20.40 22.38 -3.68
CA ALA A 265 -19.77 21.68 -2.58
C ALA A 265 -20.69 20.63 -1.92
N ARG A 266 -21.98 20.94 -1.78
CA ARG A 266 -22.97 19.99 -1.23
C ARG A 266 -23.22 18.78 -2.14
N ASN A 267 -23.01 18.92 -3.44
CA ASN A 267 -23.29 17.90 -4.46
C ASN A 267 -22.03 17.29 -5.06
N LEU A 268 -20.84 17.53 -4.49
CA LEU A 268 -19.58 16.96 -4.99
C LEU A 268 -19.64 15.42 -5.05
N PRO A 269 -19.34 14.83 -6.22
CA PRO A 269 -19.22 13.38 -6.34
C PRO A 269 -17.95 12.94 -5.63
N ILE A 270 -18.13 12.25 -4.50
CA ILE A 270 -17.02 11.80 -3.65
C ILE A 270 -16.47 10.49 -4.17
N THR A 271 -15.16 10.42 -4.31
CA THR A 271 -14.46 9.22 -4.78
C THR A 271 -14.69 8.02 -3.86
N GLU A 272 -14.96 6.86 -4.47
CA GLU A 272 -15.18 5.59 -3.77
C GLU A 272 -14.08 5.35 -2.72
N GLY A 273 -14.48 4.96 -1.52
CA GLY A 273 -13.56 4.56 -0.45
C GLY A 273 -12.97 5.70 0.38
N LEU A 274 -13.22 6.99 0.05
CA LEU A 274 -12.67 8.13 0.80
C LEU A 274 -13.08 8.09 2.28
N GLU A 275 -14.35 7.87 2.59
CA GLU A 275 -14.84 7.86 3.97
C GLU A 275 -14.16 6.77 4.81
N ARG A 276 -14.08 5.54 4.26
CA ARG A 276 -13.38 4.42 4.91
C ARG A 276 -11.90 4.73 5.11
N LEU A 277 -11.23 5.24 4.08
CA LEU A 277 -9.83 5.63 4.13
C LEU A 277 -9.58 6.63 5.26
N MET A 278 -10.32 7.74 5.28
CA MET A 278 -10.13 8.81 6.27
C MET A 278 -10.42 8.34 7.70
N THR A 279 -11.48 7.55 7.90
CA THR A 279 -11.81 6.97 9.20
C THR A 279 -10.64 6.16 9.77
N ILE A 280 -10.04 5.31 8.93
CA ILE A 280 -8.94 4.43 9.35
C ILE A 280 -7.65 5.24 9.56
N LEU A 281 -7.30 6.13 8.63
CA LEU A 281 -6.09 6.96 8.75
C LEU A 281 -6.09 7.77 10.05
N LYS A 282 -7.22 8.35 10.43
CA LYS A 282 -7.37 9.06 11.71
C LYS A 282 -7.20 8.13 12.91
N ARG A 283 -7.86 6.97 12.88
CA ARG A 283 -7.78 5.99 13.98
C ARG A 283 -6.35 5.53 14.22
N VAL A 284 -5.52 5.42 13.17
CA VAL A 284 -4.12 5.03 13.28
C VAL A 284 -3.14 6.21 13.39
N GLY A 285 -3.66 7.45 13.49
CA GLY A 285 -2.88 8.65 13.82
C GLY A 285 -2.11 9.26 12.65
N TYR A 286 -2.54 9.06 11.42
CA TYR A 286 -1.98 9.77 10.27
C TYR A 286 -2.39 11.23 10.26
N LYS A 287 -1.47 12.09 9.86
CA LYS A 287 -1.74 13.46 9.42
C LYS A 287 -2.14 13.44 7.95
N THR A 288 -3.13 14.25 7.62
CA THR A 288 -3.76 14.25 6.30
C THR A 288 -3.82 15.66 5.73
N ALA A 289 -3.46 15.80 4.45
CA ALA A 289 -3.42 17.10 3.78
C ALA A 289 -4.07 17.03 2.39
N ILE A 290 -4.71 18.12 2.00
CA ILE A 290 -5.13 18.40 0.62
C ILE A 290 -4.14 19.39 0.02
N LEU A 291 -3.49 19.01 -1.09
CA LEU A 291 -2.59 19.87 -1.87
C LEU A 291 -3.13 19.95 -3.30
N SER A 292 -3.87 21.01 -3.63
CA SER A 292 -4.67 21.06 -4.85
C SER A 292 -4.43 22.30 -5.70
N GLY A 293 -4.41 22.11 -7.00
CA GLY A 293 -4.53 23.19 -7.99
C GLY A 293 -5.94 23.77 -8.12
N GLY A 294 -6.93 23.16 -7.46
CA GLY A 294 -8.30 23.66 -7.34
C GLY A 294 -8.45 24.77 -6.30
N PHE A 295 -9.61 24.87 -5.65
CA PHE A 295 -9.93 26.04 -4.83
C PHE A 295 -10.09 25.73 -3.34
N THR A 296 -9.58 26.64 -2.51
CA THR A 296 -9.59 26.58 -1.04
C THR A 296 -10.99 26.36 -0.47
N TYR A 297 -12.02 26.93 -1.07
CA TYR A 297 -13.40 26.76 -0.64
C TYR A 297 -13.81 25.28 -0.56
N PHE A 298 -13.57 24.53 -1.64
CA PHE A 298 -13.91 23.10 -1.71
C PHE A 298 -12.99 22.24 -0.85
N GLY A 299 -11.71 22.58 -0.79
CA GLY A 299 -10.76 21.92 0.12
C GLY A 299 -11.18 22.07 1.58
N ASN A 300 -11.64 23.26 2.00
CA ASN A 300 -12.14 23.50 3.35
C ASN A 300 -13.47 22.78 3.63
N TYR A 301 -14.34 22.67 2.65
CA TYR A 301 -15.57 21.87 2.77
C TYR A 301 -15.22 20.38 3.03
N LEU A 302 -14.32 19.81 2.26
CA LEU A 302 -13.85 18.43 2.46
C LEU A 302 -13.12 18.28 3.80
N LYS A 303 -12.33 19.27 4.22
CA LYS A 303 -11.68 19.30 5.52
C LYS A 303 -12.70 19.20 6.65
N GLN A 304 -13.75 19.99 6.61
CA GLN A 304 -14.80 19.96 7.64
C GLN A 304 -15.55 18.64 7.65
N LYS A 305 -15.86 18.10 6.47
CA LYS A 305 -16.65 16.87 6.31
C LYS A 305 -15.87 15.61 6.71
N TYR A 306 -14.60 15.48 6.29
CA TYR A 306 -13.76 14.29 6.49
C TYR A 306 -12.64 14.50 7.51
N GLY A 307 -12.41 15.76 7.95
CA GLY A 307 -11.47 16.16 8.99
C GLY A 307 -10.02 16.07 8.57
N PHE A 308 -9.67 16.52 7.38
CA PHE A 308 -8.29 16.73 7.02
C PHE A 308 -7.60 17.70 7.98
N ASP A 309 -6.30 17.48 8.25
CA ASP A 309 -5.52 18.38 9.11
C ASP A 309 -5.15 19.66 8.37
N TYR A 310 -4.75 19.58 7.09
CA TYR A 310 -4.23 20.66 6.28
C TYR A 310 -4.95 20.80 4.94
N VAL A 311 -5.08 22.04 4.46
CA VAL A 311 -5.56 22.36 3.10
C VAL A 311 -4.69 23.46 2.53
N TYR A 312 -4.14 23.21 1.36
CA TYR A 312 -3.43 24.19 0.53
C TYR A 312 -3.99 24.11 -0.88
N ALA A 313 -4.64 25.16 -1.31
CA ALA A 313 -5.26 25.28 -2.64
C ALA A 313 -5.31 26.78 -3.01
N ASN A 314 -5.77 27.09 -4.23
CA ASN A 314 -5.85 28.46 -4.71
C ASN A 314 -7.07 29.18 -4.11
N GLU A 315 -6.89 30.40 -3.66
CA GLU A 315 -7.97 31.24 -3.15
C GLU A 315 -8.50 32.14 -4.25
N LEU A 316 -9.81 32.08 -4.52
CA LEU A 316 -10.48 32.98 -5.45
C LEU A 316 -10.77 34.30 -4.74
N GLU A 317 -10.47 35.43 -5.42
CA GLU A 317 -10.80 36.76 -4.91
C GLU A 317 -12.29 37.03 -5.07
N VAL A 318 -12.90 37.53 -4.00
CA VAL A 318 -14.34 37.82 -3.91
C VAL A 318 -14.55 39.28 -3.54
N GLU A 319 -15.36 39.97 -4.31
CA GLU A 319 -15.84 41.34 -4.02
C GLU A 319 -17.38 41.38 -4.11
N GLU A 320 -18.01 41.94 -3.12
CA GLU A 320 -19.51 42.09 -3.05
C GLU A 320 -20.27 40.79 -3.34
N GLY A 321 -19.75 39.62 -2.83
CA GLY A 321 -20.38 38.33 -3.00
C GLY A 321 -20.21 37.71 -4.41
N ARG A 322 -19.32 38.26 -5.24
CA ARG A 322 -19.06 37.79 -6.59
C ARG A 322 -17.57 37.55 -6.82
N LEU A 323 -17.26 36.58 -7.67
CA LEU A 323 -15.89 36.32 -8.11
C LEU A 323 -15.38 37.49 -8.96
N THR A 324 -14.18 37.98 -8.68
CA THR A 324 -13.55 39.03 -9.49
C THR A 324 -12.86 38.51 -10.75
N GLY A 325 -12.67 37.18 -10.85
CA GLY A 325 -11.88 36.53 -11.88
C GLY A 325 -10.37 36.55 -11.58
N ARG A 326 -9.97 36.85 -10.35
CA ARG A 326 -8.60 36.86 -9.87
C ARG A 326 -8.42 35.91 -8.71
N HIS A 327 -7.17 35.60 -8.35
CA HIS A 327 -6.81 34.82 -7.18
C HIS A 327 -6.05 35.64 -6.16
N VAL A 328 -5.99 35.15 -4.93
CA VAL A 328 -5.20 35.73 -3.84
C VAL A 328 -4.02 34.80 -3.53
N GLY A 329 -2.83 35.35 -3.37
CA GLY A 329 -1.63 34.61 -2.99
C GLY A 329 -0.95 33.84 -4.13
N GLU A 330 -0.09 32.91 -3.76
CA GLU A 330 0.68 32.08 -4.69
C GLU A 330 -0.19 30.97 -5.28
N ILE A 331 0.02 30.68 -6.57
CA ILE A 331 -0.67 29.57 -7.26
C ILE A 331 -0.06 28.23 -6.80
N VAL A 332 -0.93 27.28 -6.44
CA VAL A 332 -0.54 25.93 -6.11
C VAL A 332 -0.45 25.10 -7.39
N ASP A 333 0.72 25.12 -8.00
CA ASP A 333 1.12 24.30 -9.13
C ASP A 333 1.87 23.02 -8.68
N GLY A 334 2.40 22.24 -9.63
CA GLY A 334 3.14 21.02 -9.31
C GLY A 334 4.39 21.24 -8.48
N ARG A 335 5.13 22.33 -8.72
CA ARG A 335 6.30 22.72 -7.93
C ARG A 335 5.88 23.08 -6.51
N ARG A 336 4.82 23.86 -6.39
CA ARG A 336 4.30 24.25 -5.07
C ARG A 336 3.80 23.07 -4.24
N LYS A 337 3.20 22.04 -4.87
CA LYS A 337 2.84 20.79 -4.19
C LYS A 337 4.06 20.07 -3.60
N ASP A 338 5.19 20.00 -4.31
CA ASP A 338 6.46 19.45 -3.80
C ASP A 338 6.96 20.26 -2.58
N GLU A 339 7.02 21.60 -2.68
CA GLU A 339 7.43 22.47 -1.59
C GLU A 339 6.53 22.33 -0.35
N LEU A 340 5.22 22.25 -0.53
CA LEU A 340 4.25 22.06 0.54
C LEU A 340 4.39 20.70 1.22
N LEU A 341 4.65 19.63 0.47
CA LEU A 341 4.93 18.32 1.05
C LEU A 341 6.19 18.35 1.93
N ARG A 342 7.27 19.01 1.48
CA ARG A 342 8.49 19.22 2.29
C ARG A 342 8.20 20.04 3.55
N LEU A 343 7.45 21.12 3.41
CA LEU A 343 7.05 21.95 4.53
C LEU A 343 6.25 21.15 5.58
N LEU A 344 5.27 20.36 5.15
CA LEU A 344 4.47 19.55 6.05
C LEU A 344 5.30 18.47 6.75
N CYS A 345 6.26 17.85 6.06
CA CYS A 345 7.20 16.94 6.70
C CYS A 345 8.03 17.63 7.80
N GLN A 346 8.45 18.87 7.59
CA GLN A 346 9.17 19.66 8.59
C GLN A 346 8.24 20.02 9.77
N VAL A 347 7.02 20.50 9.49
CA VAL A 347 6.03 20.87 10.52
C VAL A 347 5.69 19.68 11.43
N GLU A 348 5.50 18.50 10.84
CA GLU A 348 5.18 17.27 11.57
C GLU A 348 6.43 16.54 12.11
N ASN A 349 7.63 17.10 11.87
CA ASN A 349 8.91 16.52 12.30
C ASN A 349 9.09 15.06 11.88
N ILE A 350 8.81 14.77 10.61
CA ILE A 350 8.96 13.44 10.00
C ILE A 350 9.93 13.44 8.83
N ASN A 351 10.49 12.28 8.54
CA ASN A 351 11.30 12.09 7.34
C ASN A 351 10.39 12.02 6.09
N ILE A 352 10.85 12.58 4.96
CA ILE A 352 10.12 12.49 3.67
C ILE A 352 9.77 11.03 3.32
N ALA A 353 10.64 10.07 3.63
CA ALA A 353 10.37 8.66 3.42
C ALA A 353 9.14 8.13 4.20
N GLN A 354 8.64 8.90 5.19
CA GLN A 354 7.43 8.59 5.96
C GLN A 354 6.17 9.27 5.39
N SER A 355 6.29 10.00 4.30
CA SER A 355 5.18 10.62 3.60
C SER A 355 4.59 9.74 2.50
N ILE A 356 3.34 10.02 2.16
CA ILE A 356 2.59 9.44 1.06
C ILE A 356 2.00 10.60 0.26
N ALA A 357 2.01 10.49 -1.07
CA ALA A 357 1.31 11.39 -1.96
C ALA A 357 0.39 10.59 -2.88
N VAL A 358 -0.82 11.13 -3.13
CA VAL A 358 -1.84 10.52 -3.98
C VAL A 358 -2.36 11.59 -4.94
N GLY A 359 -2.36 11.32 -6.24
CA GLY A 359 -2.85 12.24 -7.26
C GLY A 359 -3.02 11.55 -8.61
N ASP A 360 -3.72 12.20 -9.54
CA ASP A 360 -4.06 11.65 -10.87
C ASP A 360 -3.36 12.36 -12.02
N GLY A 361 -2.91 13.60 -11.81
CA GLY A 361 -2.46 14.53 -12.84
C GLY A 361 -0.94 14.65 -13.00
N ALA A 362 -0.52 15.24 -14.11
CA ALA A 362 0.89 15.53 -14.36
C ALA A 362 1.47 16.58 -13.39
N ASN A 363 0.61 17.46 -12.87
CA ASN A 363 0.94 18.44 -11.83
C ASN A 363 1.24 17.77 -10.47
N ASP A 364 0.86 16.51 -10.28
CA ASP A 364 1.14 15.77 -9.04
C ASP A 364 2.49 15.05 -9.07
N LEU A 365 3.04 14.82 -10.26
CA LEU A 365 4.30 14.08 -10.41
C LEU A 365 5.42 14.55 -9.49
N PRO A 366 5.67 15.87 -9.30
CA PRO A 366 6.72 16.31 -8.38
C PRO A 366 6.51 15.81 -6.94
N MET A 367 5.29 15.91 -6.41
CA MET A 367 5.00 15.42 -5.05
C MET A 367 4.95 13.88 -4.98
N LEU A 368 4.51 13.20 -6.05
CA LEU A 368 4.49 11.72 -6.11
C LEU A 368 5.91 11.15 -6.12
N ASP A 369 6.83 11.77 -6.85
CA ASP A 369 8.24 11.35 -6.94
C ASP A 369 9.00 11.64 -5.64
N LEU A 370 8.65 12.74 -4.96
CA LEU A 370 9.27 13.14 -3.69
C LEU A 370 8.88 12.23 -2.53
N ALA A 371 7.61 11.85 -2.46
CA ALA A 371 7.07 11.11 -1.33
C ALA A 371 7.71 9.73 -1.14
N GLY A 372 7.79 9.26 0.11
CA GLY A 372 8.22 7.88 0.40
C GLY A 372 7.32 6.82 -0.25
N LEU A 373 6.06 7.17 -0.56
CA LEU A 373 5.14 6.39 -1.38
C LEU A 373 4.29 7.33 -2.23
N GLY A 374 4.60 7.44 -3.52
CA GLY A 374 3.77 8.15 -4.49
C GLY A 374 2.81 7.18 -5.19
N ILE A 375 1.53 7.51 -5.22
CA ILE A 375 0.46 6.69 -5.79
C ILE A 375 -0.27 7.50 -6.87
N ALA A 376 -0.17 7.05 -8.11
CA ALA A 376 -1.01 7.54 -9.21
C ALA A 376 -2.41 6.90 -9.09
N PHE A 377 -3.42 7.69 -8.74
CA PHE A 377 -4.76 7.22 -8.50
C PHE A 377 -5.66 7.50 -9.71
N HIS A 378 -6.23 6.44 -10.33
CA HIS A 378 -7.04 6.52 -11.56
C HIS A 378 -6.43 7.42 -12.65
N ALA A 379 -5.08 7.49 -12.62
CA ALA A 379 -4.31 8.45 -13.39
C ALA A 379 -4.30 8.17 -14.88
N LYS A 380 -4.08 9.24 -15.66
CA LYS A 380 -3.87 9.17 -17.09
C LYS A 380 -2.66 8.29 -17.43
N PRO A 381 -2.64 7.60 -18.60
CA PRO A 381 -1.58 6.64 -18.94
C PRO A 381 -0.16 7.18 -18.79
N LYS A 382 0.08 8.46 -19.12
CA LYS A 382 1.39 9.11 -19.01
C LYS A 382 1.84 9.22 -17.54
N VAL A 383 0.93 9.58 -16.63
CA VAL A 383 1.20 9.68 -15.19
C VAL A 383 1.40 8.29 -14.58
N LYS A 384 0.52 7.34 -14.93
CA LYS A 384 0.64 5.94 -14.51
C LYS A 384 1.97 5.31 -14.92
N ALA A 385 2.49 5.65 -16.10
CA ALA A 385 3.78 5.14 -16.59
C ALA A 385 4.99 5.72 -15.85
N THR A 386 4.86 6.93 -15.29
CA THR A 386 5.95 7.63 -14.59
C THR A 386 5.95 7.34 -13.09
N ALA A 387 4.77 7.24 -12.48
CA ALA A 387 4.64 7.00 -11.04
C ALA A 387 5.15 5.61 -10.64
N SER A 388 5.70 5.53 -9.43
CA SER A 388 6.24 4.28 -8.89
C SER A 388 5.15 3.25 -8.55
N GLN A 389 3.95 3.72 -8.21
CA GLN A 389 2.79 2.90 -7.82
C GLN A 389 1.51 3.46 -8.45
N SER A 390 0.53 2.59 -8.71
CA SER A 390 -0.78 3.03 -9.21
C SER A 390 -1.93 2.24 -8.59
N ILE A 391 -3.08 2.91 -8.44
CA ILE A 391 -4.37 2.31 -8.13
C ILE A 391 -5.35 2.76 -9.22
N SER A 392 -5.90 1.81 -9.95
CA SER A 392 -6.80 2.08 -11.09
C SER A 392 -8.04 1.18 -11.10
N THR A 393 -8.12 0.20 -10.20
CA THR A 393 -9.15 -0.86 -10.23
C THR A 393 -10.15 -0.77 -9.09
N ILE A 394 -9.80 -0.08 -8.02
CA ILE A 394 -10.64 0.09 -6.81
C ILE A 394 -10.59 1.52 -6.31
N GLY A 395 -11.38 1.85 -5.28
CA GLY A 395 -11.44 3.17 -4.68
C GLY A 395 -10.20 3.55 -3.85
N LEU A 396 -10.22 4.77 -3.28
CA LEU A 396 -9.13 5.36 -2.51
C LEU A 396 -8.70 4.51 -1.30
N ASP A 397 -9.61 3.74 -0.72
CA ASP A 397 -9.29 2.85 0.39
C ASP A 397 -8.33 1.70 0.01
N GLY A 398 -8.04 1.53 -1.29
CA GLY A 398 -6.94 0.70 -1.79
C GLY A 398 -5.57 1.09 -1.24
N VAL A 399 -5.38 2.36 -0.91
CA VAL A 399 -4.16 2.89 -0.26
C VAL A 399 -3.84 2.13 1.03
N LEU A 400 -4.85 1.73 1.81
CA LEU A 400 -4.67 1.01 3.07
C LEU A 400 -3.90 -0.30 2.89
N TYR A 401 -4.13 -1.00 1.79
CA TYR A 401 -3.42 -2.25 1.50
C TYR A 401 -1.97 -2.02 1.06
N PHE A 402 -1.67 -0.90 0.39
CA PHE A 402 -0.28 -0.52 0.10
C PHE A 402 0.50 -0.15 1.37
N LEU A 403 -0.20 0.23 2.44
CA LEU A 403 0.37 0.39 3.78
C LEU A 403 0.53 -0.94 4.53
N GLY A 404 0.02 -2.05 3.97
CA GLY A 404 0.07 -3.38 4.58
C GLY A 404 -0.99 -3.61 5.66
N LEU A 405 -2.03 -2.77 5.72
CA LEU A 405 -3.15 -2.96 6.64
C LEU A 405 -4.03 -4.12 6.16
N LYS A 406 -4.55 -4.89 7.11
CA LYS A 406 -5.47 -6.01 6.85
C LYS A 406 -6.88 -5.63 7.28
N ASP A 407 -7.88 -6.14 6.56
CA ASP A 407 -9.27 -5.96 6.97
C ASP A 407 -9.52 -6.41 8.40
N SER A 408 -8.95 -7.55 8.80
CA SER A 408 -9.07 -8.07 10.17
C SER A 408 -8.50 -7.17 11.28
N TRP A 409 -7.79 -6.09 10.94
CA TRP A 409 -7.27 -5.11 11.90
C TRP A 409 -8.10 -3.84 11.94
N ILE A 410 -8.88 -3.59 10.90
CA ILE A 410 -9.54 -2.32 10.65
C ILE A 410 -11.07 -2.42 10.60
N GLU A 411 -11.61 -3.62 10.46
CA GLU A 411 -13.00 -4.00 10.62
C GLU A 411 -13.25 -4.55 12.05
#